data_9d2fe27b4b343be69829bb37354594b6
#
_entry.id   9d2fe27b4b343be69829bb37354594b6
#
_cell.length_a   1.000
_cell.length_b   1.000
_cell.length_c   1.000
_cell.angle_alpha   90.00
_cell.angle_beta   90.00
_cell.angle_gamma   90.00
#
_symmetry.space_group_name_H-M   'P 1'
#
loop_
_entity.id
_entity.type
_entity.pdbx_description
1 polymer ?
#
loop_
_entity_poly.entity_id
_entity_poly.type
_entity_poly.pdbx_seq_one_letter_code
_entity_poly.pdbx_strand_id
1 'polypeptide(L)'
;MENNNIIQLQNVTKLYGDKKAVNNISLNIRKGEFVTLLGPSGCGKTTTLRMIAGFETPTEGRILFNGEDITSLPPHKRTVNTVFQKYALFPHLNVFNNIAFGLKLKYVPDGTYVDKKGVEYEKQRKLTKREIEEKVNAALKMVDLEDYGHRNVNSLSGGQQQRVAIARALVNEPEVLLLDEPLGALDLKMRKDMQIELMNMHRQLGITFIYVTHDQEEALTMSDTIVVMKDGVIQQIANPQKIYDEPANAFVADFIGESNILSGTFIKDCLVDVLGHQLACVDKGFKKKEPVDVIIRPEDIELLPEDDEKAYLFARVTSCVFKGDHFQTTVETDDEEKNELLIHNNFASGVNQRVGVYVKPFDLHIMHKNRIINELVTVMWDSNAVEICGGRFPCNADLPAGTRVKVKIDFDDVIVHDDEEDGIIGGTVVNSIYKGSYYQCIIRTDDYYDFFVDTDDDWLKGDRVGLSVAPEKLIVEIMPEEADGND
;
A
#
# COMPACT_ATOMS: atom_id res chain seq x y z
N MET A 1 -24.61 -6.48 17.94
CA MET A 1 -24.15 -6.78 16.56
C MET A 1 -23.09 -7.85 16.69
N GLU A 2 -23.32 -9.03 16.14
CA GLU A 2 -22.32 -10.08 16.14
C GLU A 2 -21.06 -9.59 15.45
N ASN A 3 -19.92 -9.80 16.08
CA ASN A 3 -18.61 -9.41 15.55
C ASN A 3 -18.29 -10.35 14.37
N ASN A 4 -18.58 -9.91 13.13
CA ASN A 4 -18.41 -10.72 11.91
C ASN A 4 -16.93 -10.77 11.43
N ASN A 5 -15.98 -10.35 12.28
CA ASN A 5 -14.56 -10.35 11.96
C ASN A 5 -13.96 -11.73 12.22
N ILE A 6 -13.39 -12.35 11.17
CA ILE A 6 -12.71 -13.64 11.28
C ILE A 6 -11.26 -13.45 11.74
N ILE A 7 -10.59 -12.39 11.25
CA ILE A 7 -9.23 -12.04 11.67
C ILE A 7 -9.20 -10.58 12.13
N GLN A 8 -8.49 -10.32 13.23
CA GLN A 8 -8.24 -8.99 13.73
C GLN A 8 -6.76 -8.84 14.09
N LEU A 9 -6.11 -7.88 13.49
CA LEU A 9 -4.79 -7.41 13.90
C LEU A 9 -4.98 -6.19 14.81
N GLN A 10 -4.36 -6.20 15.98
CA GLN A 10 -4.48 -5.14 16.98
C GLN A 10 -3.10 -4.59 17.31
N ASN A 11 -2.78 -3.40 16.79
CA ASN A 11 -1.53 -2.68 17.01
C ASN A 11 -0.29 -3.55 16.75
N VAL A 12 -0.31 -4.31 15.65
CA VAL A 12 0.71 -5.30 15.32
C VAL A 12 1.96 -4.62 14.79
N THR A 13 3.10 -4.90 15.43
CA THR A 13 4.44 -4.45 15.03
C THR A 13 5.37 -5.65 14.85
N LYS A 14 6.21 -5.62 13.80
CA LYS A 14 7.28 -6.60 13.57
C LYS A 14 8.61 -5.93 13.31
N LEU A 15 9.58 -6.25 14.14
CA LEU A 15 10.97 -5.80 14.03
C LEU A 15 11.86 -6.93 13.51
N TYR A 16 12.81 -6.59 12.65
CA TYR A 16 13.97 -7.41 12.28
C TYR A 16 15.24 -6.59 12.57
N GLY A 17 15.89 -6.86 13.70
CA GLY A 17 16.90 -5.95 14.25
C GLY A 17 16.25 -4.58 14.51
N ASP A 18 16.86 -3.51 14.02
CA ASP A 18 16.37 -2.14 14.18
C ASP A 18 15.31 -1.74 13.14
N LYS A 19 15.12 -2.56 12.10
CA LYS A 19 14.17 -2.26 11.02
C LYS A 19 12.76 -2.68 11.38
N LYS A 20 11.82 -1.73 11.35
CA LYS A 20 10.38 -2.00 11.46
C LYS A 20 9.85 -2.46 10.09
N ALA A 21 9.62 -3.76 9.94
CA ALA A 21 9.00 -4.30 8.71
C ALA A 21 7.49 -4.10 8.68
N VAL A 22 6.86 -4.09 9.86
CA VAL A 22 5.45 -3.72 10.07
C VAL A 22 5.41 -2.85 11.32
N ASN A 23 4.71 -1.71 11.25
CA ASN A 23 4.72 -0.70 12.29
C ASN A 23 3.28 -0.34 12.71
N ASN A 24 2.87 -0.86 13.86
CA ASN A 24 1.63 -0.54 14.57
C ASN A 24 0.37 -0.60 13.68
N ILE A 25 0.19 -1.70 12.93
CA ILE A 25 -0.99 -1.85 12.08
C ILE A 25 -2.17 -2.47 12.83
N SER A 26 -3.37 -1.97 12.54
CA SER A 26 -4.64 -2.55 12.99
C SER A 26 -5.54 -2.81 11.77
N LEU A 27 -6.08 -4.01 11.67
CA LEU A 27 -6.87 -4.44 10.51
C LEU A 27 -7.94 -5.44 10.96
N ASN A 28 -9.17 -5.24 10.51
CA ASN A 28 -10.28 -6.18 10.71
C ASN A 28 -10.68 -6.79 9.37
N ILE A 29 -10.71 -8.10 9.29
CA ILE A 29 -11.09 -8.86 8.10
C ILE A 29 -12.38 -9.62 8.41
N ARG A 30 -13.39 -9.44 7.56
CA ARG A 30 -14.70 -10.06 7.74
C ARG A 30 -14.71 -11.49 7.19
N LYS A 31 -15.60 -12.30 7.73
CA LYS A 31 -15.82 -13.66 7.24
C LYS A 31 -16.37 -13.63 5.81
N GLY A 32 -15.77 -14.43 4.92
CA GLY A 32 -16.17 -14.53 3.51
C GLY A 32 -15.73 -13.37 2.64
N GLU A 33 -14.85 -12.48 3.12
CA GLU A 33 -14.35 -11.31 2.39
C GLU A 33 -13.10 -11.67 1.57
N PHE A 34 -12.95 -11.08 0.39
CA PHE A 34 -11.71 -11.08 -0.38
C PHE A 34 -10.92 -9.80 -0.08
N VAL A 35 -9.89 -9.92 0.75
CA VAL A 35 -9.06 -8.77 1.17
C VAL A 35 -7.71 -8.83 0.50
N THR A 36 -7.30 -7.74 -0.14
CA THR A 36 -5.97 -7.62 -0.76
C THR A 36 -5.07 -6.68 0.02
N LEU A 37 -3.88 -7.17 0.40
CA LEU A 37 -2.77 -6.34 0.88
C LEU A 37 -1.97 -5.89 -0.34
N LEU A 38 -2.01 -4.60 -0.65
CA LEU A 38 -1.42 -3.99 -1.83
C LEU A 38 -0.32 -3.00 -1.42
N GLY A 39 0.75 -2.87 -2.21
CA GLY A 39 1.81 -1.89 -1.95
C GLY A 39 3.13 -2.27 -2.61
N PRO A 40 4.15 -1.39 -2.59
CA PRO A 40 5.46 -1.65 -3.19
C PRO A 40 6.21 -2.79 -2.51
N SER A 41 7.27 -3.27 -3.17
CA SER A 41 8.13 -4.32 -2.59
C SER A 41 8.75 -3.87 -1.27
N GLY A 42 8.72 -4.76 -0.26
CA GLY A 42 9.31 -4.49 1.05
C GLY A 42 8.44 -3.67 2.02
N CYS A 43 7.21 -3.28 1.67
CA CYS A 43 6.32 -2.50 2.54
C CYS A 43 5.62 -3.31 3.67
N GLY A 44 5.95 -4.60 3.85
CA GLY A 44 5.44 -5.40 4.97
C GLY A 44 4.30 -6.38 4.67
N LYS A 45 3.76 -6.47 3.44
CA LYS A 45 2.64 -7.34 3.06
C LYS A 45 2.87 -8.82 3.39
N THR A 46 3.92 -9.41 2.82
CA THR A 46 4.29 -10.82 3.06
C THR A 46 4.61 -11.07 4.54
N THR A 47 5.22 -10.11 5.24
CA THR A 47 5.46 -10.21 6.69
C THR A 47 4.15 -10.26 7.46
N THR A 48 3.18 -9.41 7.12
CA THR A 48 1.83 -9.42 7.70
C THR A 48 1.12 -10.74 7.43
N LEU A 49 1.16 -11.24 6.19
CA LEU A 49 0.60 -12.53 5.84
C LEU A 49 1.24 -13.68 6.64
N ARG A 50 2.57 -13.68 6.78
CA ARG A 50 3.32 -14.68 7.56
C ARG A 50 3.00 -14.64 9.05
N MET A 51 2.73 -13.46 9.61
CA MET A 51 2.26 -13.33 11.00
C MET A 51 0.86 -13.92 11.17
N ILE A 52 -0.05 -13.68 10.22
CA ILE A 52 -1.40 -14.31 10.22
C ILE A 52 -1.28 -15.84 10.10
N ALA A 53 -0.38 -16.32 9.24
CA ALA A 53 -0.14 -17.77 9.04
C ALA A 53 0.59 -18.45 10.22
N GLY A 54 1.22 -17.66 11.12
CA GLY A 54 2.00 -18.18 12.25
C GLY A 54 3.43 -18.59 11.92
N PHE A 55 3.94 -18.26 10.74
CA PHE A 55 5.37 -18.43 10.39
C PHE A 55 6.26 -17.37 11.03
N GLU A 56 5.68 -16.23 11.38
CA GLU A 56 6.32 -15.14 12.10
C GLU A 56 5.48 -14.77 13.32
N THR A 57 6.15 -14.40 14.41
CA THR A 57 5.48 -13.88 15.60
C THR A 57 5.62 -12.36 15.62
N PRO A 58 4.54 -11.60 15.87
CA PRO A 58 4.64 -10.17 16.10
C PRO A 58 5.62 -9.84 17.23
N THR A 59 6.30 -8.71 17.13
CA THR A 59 7.12 -8.17 18.23
C THR A 59 6.21 -7.53 19.28
N GLU A 60 5.15 -6.84 18.81
CA GLU A 60 4.14 -6.21 19.64
C GLU A 60 2.75 -6.39 19.02
N GLY A 61 1.72 -6.23 19.83
CA GLY A 61 0.33 -6.36 19.40
C GLY A 61 -0.19 -7.79 19.45
N ARG A 62 -1.40 -8.01 18.91
CA ARG A 62 -2.09 -9.31 18.93
C ARG A 62 -2.77 -9.61 17.61
N ILE A 63 -2.92 -10.91 17.34
CA ILE A 63 -3.68 -11.43 16.20
C ILE A 63 -4.79 -12.33 16.75
N LEU A 64 -6.03 -11.96 16.46
CA LEU A 64 -7.19 -12.74 16.87
C LEU A 64 -7.79 -13.46 15.66
N PHE A 65 -8.26 -14.67 15.88
CA PHE A 65 -9.02 -15.50 14.94
C PHE A 65 -10.37 -15.88 15.58
N ASN A 66 -11.48 -15.49 15.00
CA ASN A 66 -12.82 -15.64 15.58
C ASN A 66 -12.90 -15.13 17.04
N GLY A 67 -12.13 -14.07 17.37
CA GLY A 67 -12.05 -13.50 18.72
C GLY A 67 -11.06 -14.18 19.67
N GLU A 68 -10.47 -15.32 19.29
CA GLU A 68 -9.47 -16.03 20.09
C GLU A 68 -8.05 -15.57 19.73
N ASP A 69 -7.19 -15.39 20.71
CA ASP A 69 -5.79 -14.97 20.50
C ASP A 69 -4.96 -16.12 19.93
N ILE A 70 -4.51 -15.96 18.69
CA ILE A 70 -3.65 -16.92 17.99
C ILE A 70 -2.20 -16.46 17.86
N THR A 71 -1.83 -15.37 18.50
CA THR A 71 -0.52 -14.70 18.31
C THR A 71 0.66 -15.65 18.48
N SER A 72 0.63 -16.49 19.51
CA SER A 72 1.69 -17.46 19.82
C SER A 72 1.49 -18.85 19.21
N LEU A 73 0.34 -19.08 18.54
CA LEU A 73 0.05 -20.42 17.98
C LEU A 73 0.91 -20.70 16.73
N PRO A 74 1.56 -21.88 16.66
CA PRO A 74 2.31 -22.29 15.48
C PRO A 74 1.38 -22.55 14.28
N PRO A 75 1.89 -22.54 13.03
CA PRO A 75 1.08 -22.68 11.81
C PRO A 75 0.13 -23.88 11.80
N HIS A 76 0.59 -25.05 12.25
CA HIS A 76 -0.19 -26.29 12.22
C HIS A 76 -1.38 -26.32 13.19
N LYS A 77 -1.49 -25.35 14.09
CA LYS A 77 -2.62 -25.19 15.02
C LYS A 77 -3.59 -24.10 14.59
N ARG A 78 -3.31 -23.39 13.48
CA ARG A 78 -4.20 -22.36 12.95
C ARG A 78 -5.09 -22.94 11.85
N THR A 79 -6.33 -22.50 11.79
CA THR A 79 -7.31 -22.90 10.76
C THR A 79 -7.18 -22.08 9.47
N VAL A 80 -5.95 -21.71 9.12
CA VAL A 80 -5.61 -20.99 7.90
C VAL A 80 -4.67 -21.83 7.04
N ASN A 81 -4.79 -21.75 5.73
CA ASN A 81 -3.86 -22.37 4.80
C ASN A 81 -3.21 -21.36 3.89
N THR A 82 -1.97 -21.61 3.49
CA THR A 82 -1.16 -20.69 2.68
C THR A 82 -0.77 -21.30 1.35
N VAL A 83 -0.96 -20.53 0.26
CA VAL A 83 -0.37 -20.78 -1.05
C VAL A 83 0.81 -19.82 -1.20
N PHE A 84 2.00 -20.36 -1.38
CA PHE A 84 3.24 -19.60 -1.49
C PHE A 84 3.51 -19.17 -2.93
N GLN A 85 4.25 -18.10 -3.14
CA GLN A 85 4.64 -17.53 -4.44
C GLN A 85 5.26 -18.56 -5.41
N LYS A 86 6.08 -19.50 -4.92
CA LYS A 86 6.68 -20.60 -5.70
C LYS A 86 5.89 -21.92 -5.58
N TYR A 87 4.61 -21.86 -5.24
CA TYR A 87 3.68 -23.00 -5.09
C TYR A 87 4.10 -24.07 -4.05
N ALA A 88 5.38 -24.23 -3.77
CA ALA A 88 5.96 -25.19 -2.82
C ALA A 88 5.41 -26.63 -2.98
N LEU A 89 5.21 -27.08 -4.22
CA LEU A 89 4.79 -28.45 -4.50
C LEU A 89 5.93 -29.43 -4.19
N PHE A 90 5.59 -30.64 -3.76
CA PHE A 90 6.54 -31.72 -3.51
C PHE A 90 6.91 -32.38 -4.85
N PRO A 91 8.13 -32.18 -5.39
CA PRO A 91 8.47 -32.58 -6.75
C PRO A 91 8.56 -34.11 -6.93
N HIS A 92 8.73 -34.84 -5.85
CA HIS A 92 8.78 -36.32 -5.81
C HIS A 92 7.40 -36.97 -5.70
N LEU A 93 6.31 -36.18 -5.52
CA LEU A 93 4.95 -36.67 -5.45
C LEU A 93 4.20 -36.30 -6.75
N ASN A 94 3.22 -37.16 -7.13
CA ASN A 94 2.28 -36.81 -8.17
C ASN A 94 1.23 -35.79 -7.65
N VAL A 95 0.37 -35.32 -8.54
CA VAL A 95 -0.69 -34.34 -8.21
C VAL A 95 -1.58 -34.82 -7.06
N PHE A 96 -2.11 -36.07 -7.18
CA PHE A 96 -2.96 -36.67 -6.13
C PHE A 96 -2.27 -36.66 -4.76
N ASN A 97 -1.03 -37.12 -4.70
CA ASN A 97 -0.29 -37.22 -3.44
C ASN A 97 0.14 -35.86 -2.88
N ASN A 98 0.33 -34.85 -3.71
CA ASN A 98 0.53 -33.47 -3.28
C ASN A 98 -0.71 -32.95 -2.53
N ILE A 99 -1.89 -33.13 -3.12
CA ILE A 99 -3.16 -32.69 -2.52
C ILE A 99 -3.47 -33.53 -1.27
N ALA A 100 -3.32 -34.86 -1.35
CA ALA A 100 -3.60 -35.79 -0.23
C ALA A 100 -2.65 -35.64 0.96
N PHE A 101 -1.54 -34.90 0.82
CA PHE A 101 -0.47 -34.89 1.83
C PHE A 101 -0.97 -34.50 3.22
N GLY A 102 -1.70 -33.39 3.34
CA GLY A 102 -2.27 -32.93 4.62
C GLY A 102 -3.32 -33.88 5.18
N LEU A 103 -4.18 -34.46 4.32
CA LEU A 103 -5.23 -35.39 4.73
C LEU A 103 -4.69 -36.67 5.38
N LYS A 104 -3.51 -37.14 4.90
CA LYS A 104 -2.86 -38.35 5.46
C LYS A 104 -2.39 -38.18 6.91
N LEU A 105 -2.20 -36.91 7.33
CA LEU A 105 -1.78 -36.57 8.68
C LEU A 105 -2.95 -36.16 9.59
N LYS A 106 -4.12 -35.87 9.00
CA LYS A 106 -5.30 -35.40 9.73
C LYS A 106 -5.98 -36.52 10.51
N TYR A 107 -6.30 -36.22 11.76
CA TYR A 107 -7.16 -37.05 12.61
C TYR A 107 -8.57 -36.45 12.62
N VAL A 108 -9.56 -37.33 12.61
CA VAL A 108 -10.98 -36.96 12.68
C VAL A 108 -11.64 -37.68 13.86
N PRO A 109 -12.70 -37.10 14.45
CA PRO A 109 -13.45 -37.73 15.50
C PRO A 109 -13.98 -39.12 15.08
N ASP A 110 -13.97 -40.09 15.98
CA ASP A 110 -14.43 -41.48 15.78
C ASP A 110 -15.29 -41.96 16.96
N GLY A 111 -16.17 -41.09 17.44
CA GLY A 111 -17.00 -41.32 18.60
C GLY A 111 -16.27 -41.01 19.92
N THR A 112 -16.87 -41.46 21.01
CA THR A 112 -16.33 -41.33 22.37
C THR A 112 -16.06 -42.70 23.00
N TYR A 113 -15.14 -42.78 23.94
CA TYR A 113 -14.96 -43.93 24.79
C TYR A 113 -14.84 -43.48 26.25
N VAL A 114 -15.35 -44.32 27.15
CA VAL A 114 -15.29 -44.09 28.60
C VAL A 114 -14.16 -44.94 29.17
N ASP A 115 -13.26 -44.36 29.91
CA ASP A 115 -12.18 -45.08 30.58
C ASP A 115 -12.68 -45.87 31.81
N LYS A 116 -11.78 -46.67 32.43
CA LYS A 116 -12.10 -47.45 33.62
C LYS A 116 -12.47 -46.62 34.86
N LYS A 117 -12.23 -45.30 34.80
CA LYS A 117 -12.55 -44.33 35.87
C LYS A 117 -13.86 -43.58 35.60
N GLY A 118 -14.56 -43.88 34.49
CA GLY A 118 -15.80 -43.21 34.10
C GLY A 118 -15.60 -41.88 33.39
N VAL A 119 -14.38 -41.55 32.96
CA VAL A 119 -14.09 -40.33 32.22
C VAL A 119 -14.29 -40.56 30.73
N GLU A 120 -15.07 -39.70 30.08
CA GLU A 120 -15.32 -39.75 28.65
C GLU A 120 -14.23 -39.06 27.87
N TYR A 121 -13.69 -39.72 26.85
CA TYR A 121 -12.65 -39.20 25.94
C TYR A 121 -13.13 -39.30 24.51
N GLU A 122 -12.81 -38.31 23.70
CA GLU A 122 -13.02 -38.34 22.26
C GLU A 122 -12.02 -39.28 21.59
N LYS A 123 -12.54 -40.26 20.86
CA LYS A 123 -11.72 -41.16 20.05
C LYS A 123 -11.43 -40.52 18.70
N GLN A 124 -10.19 -40.61 18.25
CA GLN A 124 -9.77 -40.05 16.95
C GLN A 124 -9.21 -41.17 16.07
N ARG A 125 -9.48 -41.06 14.76
CA ARG A 125 -8.90 -41.94 13.73
C ARG A 125 -8.32 -41.16 12.59
N LYS A 126 -7.45 -41.78 11.81
CA LYS A 126 -7.03 -41.23 10.52
C LYS A 126 -8.13 -41.41 9.48
N LEU A 127 -8.12 -40.55 8.46
CA LEU A 127 -8.99 -40.71 7.29
C LEU A 127 -8.69 -42.04 6.57
N THR A 128 -9.71 -42.71 6.10
CA THR A 128 -9.59 -43.91 5.26
C THR A 128 -9.11 -43.53 3.84
N LYS A 129 -8.59 -44.50 3.11
CA LYS A 129 -8.17 -44.27 1.71
C LYS A 129 -9.32 -43.75 0.84
N ARG A 130 -10.54 -44.25 1.05
CA ARG A 130 -11.72 -43.83 0.29
C ARG A 130 -12.09 -42.37 0.60
N GLU A 131 -12.10 -41.95 1.86
CA GLU A 131 -12.37 -40.58 2.27
C GLU A 131 -11.33 -39.59 1.68
N ILE A 132 -10.05 -40.01 1.68
CA ILE A 132 -8.98 -39.22 1.06
C ILE A 132 -9.21 -39.09 -0.44
N GLU A 133 -9.55 -40.18 -1.15
CA GLU A 133 -9.80 -40.19 -2.59
C GLU A 133 -11.02 -39.31 -2.95
N GLU A 134 -12.11 -39.39 -2.22
CA GLU A 134 -13.30 -38.57 -2.40
C GLU A 134 -12.98 -37.08 -2.24
N LYS A 135 -12.24 -36.70 -1.18
CA LYS A 135 -11.84 -35.30 -0.93
C LYS A 135 -10.85 -34.75 -1.99
N VAL A 136 -9.87 -35.57 -2.38
CA VAL A 136 -8.90 -35.17 -3.42
C VAL A 136 -9.56 -35.00 -4.78
N ASN A 137 -10.46 -35.93 -5.16
CA ASN A 137 -11.19 -35.82 -6.42
C ASN A 137 -12.11 -34.60 -6.45
N ALA A 138 -12.77 -34.30 -5.32
CA ALA A 138 -13.55 -33.05 -5.20
C ALA A 138 -12.68 -31.80 -5.34
N ALA A 139 -11.49 -31.77 -4.72
CA ALA A 139 -10.56 -30.66 -4.84
C ALA A 139 -10.00 -30.53 -6.27
N LEU A 140 -9.69 -31.65 -6.95
CA LEU A 140 -9.26 -31.65 -8.35
C LEU A 140 -10.35 -31.10 -9.28
N LYS A 141 -11.59 -31.49 -9.05
CA LYS A 141 -12.74 -30.99 -9.83
C LYS A 141 -12.93 -29.48 -9.65
N MET A 142 -12.72 -28.97 -8.45
CA MET A 142 -12.85 -27.53 -8.15
C MET A 142 -11.86 -26.66 -8.92
N VAL A 143 -10.71 -27.24 -9.30
CA VAL A 143 -9.65 -26.53 -10.04
C VAL A 143 -9.49 -27.00 -11.48
N ASP A 144 -10.48 -27.68 -12.05
CA ASP A 144 -10.52 -28.22 -13.42
C ASP A 144 -9.30 -29.12 -13.78
N LEU A 145 -8.92 -30.01 -12.85
CA LEU A 145 -7.79 -30.94 -13.01
C LEU A 145 -8.15 -32.41 -12.69
N GLU A 146 -9.40 -32.85 -12.95
CA GLU A 146 -9.89 -34.18 -12.60
C GLU A 146 -9.00 -35.32 -13.14
N ASP A 147 -8.52 -35.17 -14.39
CA ASP A 147 -7.73 -36.22 -15.06
C ASP A 147 -6.21 -36.14 -14.74
N TYR A 148 -5.80 -35.19 -13.92
CA TYR A 148 -4.38 -34.90 -13.68
C TYR A 148 -3.80 -35.60 -12.45
N GLY A 149 -4.62 -36.27 -11.64
CA GLY A 149 -4.23 -36.87 -10.36
C GLY A 149 -2.97 -37.74 -10.38
N HIS A 150 -2.77 -38.49 -11.47
CA HIS A 150 -1.63 -39.39 -11.66
C HIS A 150 -0.36 -38.72 -12.20
N ARG A 151 -0.46 -37.49 -12.73
CA ARG A 151 0.66 -36.81 -13.38
C ARG A 151 1.72 -36.35 -12.38
N ASN A 152 2.97 -36.28 -12.85
CA ASN A 152 4.06 -35.65 -12.11
C ASN A 152 3.88 -34.13 -12.12
N VAL A 153 4.04 -33.47 -10.97
CA VAL A 153 3.88 -32.01 -10.87
C VAL A 153 4.88 -31.22 -11.72
N ASN A 154 6.08 -31.78 -11.98
CA ASN A 154 7.09 -31.14 -12.82
C ASN A 154 6.72 -31.15 -14.32
N SER A 155 5.75 -31.96 -14.76
CA SER A 155 5.26 -31.98 -16.14
C SER A 155 4.12 -30.99 -16.40
N LEU A 156 3.70 -30.25 -15.37
CA LEU A 156 2.60 -29.29 -15.42
C LEU A 156 3.09 -27.90 -15.82
N SER A 157 2.23 -27.13 -16.51
CA SER A 157 2.47 -25.70 -16.71
C SER A 157 2.40 -24.93 -15.37
N GLY A 158 2.95 -23.72 -15.33
CA GLY A 158 2.90 -22.87 -14.13
C GLY A 158 1.49 -22.69 -13.56
N GLY A 159 0.50 -22.38 -14.41
CA GLY A 159 -0.89 -22.24 -13.99
C GLY A 159 -1.49 -23.56 -13.46
N GLN A 160 -1.15 -24.72 -14.06
CA GLN A 160 -1.57 -26.00 -13.53
C GLN A 160 -0.91 -26.31 -12.18
N GLN A 161 0.36 -25.99 -11.99
CA GLN A 161 1.05 -26.14 -10.70
C GLN A 161 0.39 -25.29 -9.62
N GLN A 162 0.01 -24.06 -9.97
CA GLN A 162 -0.71 -23.16 -9.09
C GLN A 162 -2.07 -23.74 -8.67
N ARG A 163 -2.87 -24.21 -9.62
CA ARG A 163 -4.15 -24.88 -9.33
C ARG A 163 -3.99 -26.07 -8.38
N VAL A 164 -2.93 -26.88 -8.58
CA VAL A 164 -2.61 -27.99 -7.64
C VAL A 164 -2.27 -27.46 -6.24
N ALA A 165 -1.54 -26.34 -6.13
CA ALA A 165 -1.22 -25.74 -4.84
C ALA A 165 -2.48 -25.19 -4.12
N ILE A 166 -3.38 -24.57 -4.88
CA ILE A 166 -4.68 -24.12 -4.37
C ILE A 166 -5.52 -25.31 -3.93
N ALA A 167 -5.66 -26.36 -4.75
CA ALA A 167 -6.40 -27.58 -4.38
C ALA A 167 -5.84 -28.23 -3.10
N ARG A 168 -4.49 -28.27 -2.96
CA ARG A 168 -3.80 -28.75 -1.74
C ARG A 168 -4.15 -27.92 -0.51
N ALA A 169 -4.28 -26.61 -0.68
CA ALA A 169 -4.66 -25.73 0.42
C ALA A 169 -6.14 -25.88 0.78
N LEU A 170 -7.02 -26.02 -0.22
CA LEU A 170 -8.47 -26.11 -0.03
C LEU A 170 -8.95 -27.46 0.49
N VAL A 171 -8.24 -28.57 0.19
CA VAL A 171 -8.65 -29.93 0.56
C VAL A 171 -8.83 -30.14 2.08
N ASN A 172 -8.18 -29.31 2.89
CA ASN A 172 -8.30 -29.31 4.34
C ASN A 172 -9.50 -28.49 4.86
N GLU A 173 -10.27 -27.87 3.97
CA GLU A 173 -11.45 -27.06 4.29
C GLU A 173 -11.11 -25.90 5.27
N PRO A 174 -10.16 -25.00 4.92
CA PRO A 174 -9.80 -23.90 5.78
C PRO A 174 -10.92 -22.83 5.82
N GLU A 175 -11.00 -22.07 6.92
CA GLU A 175 -11.87 -20.89 6.98
C GLU A 175 -11.24 -19.68 6.30
N VAL A 176 -9.91 -19.64 6.20
CA VAL A 176 -9.15 -18.57 5.58
C VAL A 176 -8.07 -19.13 4.66
N LEU A 177 -8.02 -18.65 3.43
CA LEU A 177 -6.96 -18.95 2.47
C LEU A 177 -6.04 -17.74 2.31
N LEU A 178 -4.76 -17.94 2.55
CA LEU A 178 -3.70 -16.94 2.41
C LEU A 178 -2.97 -17.17 1.09
N LEU A 179 -2.84 -16.13 0.27
CA LEU A 179 -2.28 -16.18 -1.07
C LEU A 179 -1.13 -15.15 -1.17
N ASP A 180 0.11 -15.61 -1.24
CA ASP A 180 1.32 -14.75 -1.29
C ASP A 180 1.81 -14.63 -2.73
N GLU A 181 1.48 -13.55 -3.43
CA GLU A 181 1.79 -13.24 -4.84
C GLU A 181 1.57 -14.45 -5.79
N PRO A 182 0.40 -15.11 -5.76
CA PRO A 182 0.24 -16.39 -6.44
C PRO A 182 0.31 -16.27 -7.97
N LEU A 183 -0.01 -15.10 -8.55
CA LEU A 183 -0.04 -14.89 -10.00
C LEU A 183 1.27 -14.32 -10.58
N GLY A 184 2.22 -13.95 -9.73
CA GLY A 184 3.45 -13.25 -10.14
C GLY A 184 4.35 -14.01 -11.12
N ALA A 185 4.25 -15.35 -11.20
CA ALA A 185 5.05 -16.18 -12.09
C ALA A 185 4.37 -16.49 -13.44
N LEU A 186 3.13 -15.99 -13.69
CA LEU A 186 2.35 -16.26 -14.89
C LEU A 186 2.52 -15.16 -15.94
N ASP A 187 2.40 -15.53 -17.21
CA ASP A 187 2.25 -14.55 -18.30
C ASP A 187 0.90 -13.81 -18.21
N LEU A 188 0.80 -12.67 -18.91
CA LEU A 188 -0.36 -11.76 -18.81
C LEU A 188 -1.69 -12.46 -19.13
N LYS A 189 -1.75 -13.32 -20.15
CA LYS A 189 -2.99 -14.01 -20.53
C LYS A 189 -3.40 -15.01 -19.46
N MET A 190 -2.47 -15.87 -19.05
CA MET A 190 -2.73 -16.86 -18.00
C MET A 190 -3.06 -16.19 -16.66
N ARG A 191 -2.50 -15.02 -16.38
CA ARG A 191 -2.80 -14.25 -15.17
C ARG A 191 -4.27 -13.80 -15.16
N LYS A 192 -4.77 -13.22 -16.28
CA LYS A 192 -6.19 -12.82 -16.40
C LYS A 192 -7.16 -14.00 -16.28
N ASP A 193 -6.83 -15.12 -16.89
CA ASP A 193 -7.65 -16.33 -16.76
C ASP A 193 -7.72 -16.80 -15.30
N MET A 194 -6.57 -16.81 -14.60
CA MET A 194 -6.49 -17.22 -13.19
C MET A 194 -7.15 -16.24 -12.22
N GLN A 195 -7.17 -14.94 -12.51
CA GLN A 195 -7.93 -13.97 -11.71
C GLN A 195 -9.41 -14.32 -11.70
N ILE A 196 -9.99 -14.58 -12.89
CA ILE A 196 -11.40 -14.98 -13.02
C ILE A 196 -11.68 -16.26 -12.25
N GLU A 197 -10.78 -17.25 -12.34
CA GLU A 197 -10.91 -18.52 -11.62
C GLU A 197 -10.87 -18.35 -10.10
N LEU A 198 -9.92 -17.55 -9.59
CA LEU A 198 -9.83 -17.27 -8.15
C LEU A 198 -11.09 -16.57 -7.63
N MET A 199 -11.64 -15.60 -8.37
CA MET A 199 -12.91 -14.96 -8.02
C MET A 199 -14.07 -15.96 -8.00
N ASN A 200 -14.14 -16.84 -8.99
CA ASN A 200 -15.18 -17.87 -9.05
C ASN A 200 -15.06 -18.85 -7.88
N MET A 201 -13.83 -19.30 -7.56
CA MET A 201 -13.57 -20.17 -6.39
C MET A 201 -13.97 -19.48 -5.09
N HIS A 202 -13.61 -18.21 -4.90
CA HIS A 202 -13.99 -17.43 -3.72
C HIS A 202 -15.51 -17.37 -3.55
N ARG A 203 -16.25 -17.01 -4.62
CA ARG A 203 -17.72 -16.95 -4.61
C ARG A 203 -18.36 -18.31 -4.33
N GLN A 204 -17.81 -19.38 -4.89
CA GLN A 204 -18.34 -20.74 -4.73
C GLN A 204 -18.08 -21.30 -3.32
N LEU A 205 -16.93 -21.00 -2.74
CA LEU A 205 -16.53 -21.53 -1.44
C LEU A 205 -17.06 -20.71 -0.27
N GLY A 206 -17.24 -19.40 -0.44
CA GLY A 206 -17.67 -18.47 0.61
C GLY A 206 -16.70 -18.35 1.79
N ILE A 207 -15.42 -18.79 1.63
CA ILE A 207 -14.37 -18.65 2.64
C ILE A 207 -13.61 -17.33 2.46
N THR A 208 -12.94 -16.89 3.51
CA THR A 208 -12.17 -15.64 3.46
C THR A 208 -10.87 -15.83 2.70
N PHE A 209 -10.57 -14.91 1.77
CA PHE A 209 -9.28 -14.84 1.07
C PHE A 209 -8.50 -13.63 1.55
N ILE A 210 -7.20 -13.85 1.85
CA ILE A 210 -6.24 -12.77 2.07
C ILE A 210 -5.16 -12.90 1.01
N TYR A 211 -5.14 -11.92 0.13
CA TYR A 211 -4.33 -11.89 -1.08
C TYR A 211 -3.22 -10.85 -0.95
N VAL A 212 -2.00 -11.19 -1.30
CA VAL A 212 -0.88 -10.27 -1.37
C VAL A 212 -0.48 -10.08 -2.82
N THR A 213 -0.39 -8.84 -3.26
CA THR A 213 0.12 -8.49 -4.58
C THR A 213 0.80 -7.11 -4.56
N HIS A 214 1.55 -6.83 -5.60
CA HIS A 214 2.01 -5.49 -5.97
C HIS A 214 1.34 -4.98 -7.25
N ASP A 215 0.47 -5.81 -7.86
CA ASP A 215 -0.26 -5.50 -9.09
C ASP A 215 -1.60 -4.83 -8.73
N GLN A 216 -1.78 -3.62 -9.25
CA GLN A 216 -2.95 -2.78 -9.00
C GLN A 216 -4.19 -3.34 -9.67
N GLU A 217 -4.05 -3.85 -10.93
CA GLU A 217 -5.16 -4.44 -11.69
C GLU A 217 -5.75 -5.65 -10.94
N GLU A 218 -4.89 -6.51 -10.36
CA GLU A 218 -5.32 -7.63 -9.54
C GLU A 218 -6.14 -7.17 -8.33
N ALA A 219 -5.62 -6.17 -7.58
CA ALA A 219 -6.28 -5.66 -6.40
C ALA A 219 -7.63 -5.02 -6.72
N LEU A 220 -7.69 -4.15 -7.74
CA LEU A 220 -8.92 -3.45 -8.13
C LEU A 220 -9.99 -4.39 -8.67
N THR A 221 -9.59 -5.47 -9.37
CA THR A 221 -10.53 -6.39 -10.03
C THR A 221 -11.11 -7.44 -9.09
N MET A 222 -10.31 -7.97 -8.16
CA MET A 222 -10.70 -9.15 -7.39
C MET A 222 -11.18 -8.87 -5.97
N SER A 223 -10.88 -7.70 -5.39
CA SER A 223 -11.05 -7.47 -3.95
C SER A 223 -12.42 -6.90 -3.58
N ASP A 224 -12.93 -7.31 -2.42
CA ASP A 224 -14.00 -6.58 -1.72
C ASP A 224 -13.41 -5.39 -0.95
N THR A 225 -12.21 -5.60 -0.37
CA THR A 225 -11.48 -4.58 0.39
C THR A 225 -10.00 -4.61 0.03
N ILE A 226 -9.43 -3.43 -0.25
CA ILE A 226 -7.99 -3.24 -0.47
C ILE A 226 -7.38 -2.54 0.75
N VAL A 227 -6.24 -3.05 1.19
CA VAL A 227 -5.40 -2.47 2.24
C VAL A 227 -4.11 -2.00 1.59
N VAL A 228 -3.98 -0.70 1.35
CA VAL A 228 -2.77 -0.11 0.77
C VAL A 228 -1.73 0.09 1.85
N MET A 229 -0.53 -0.45 1.65
CA MET A 229 0.58 -0.40 2.59
C MET A 229 1.80 0.29 2.00
N LYS A 230 2.48 1.12 2.82
CA LYS A 230 3.78 1.74 2.52
C LYS A 230 4.63 1.76 3.79
N ASP A 231 5.90 1.40 3.69
CA ASP A 231 6.89 1.48 4.78
C ASP A 231 6.43 0.85 6.12
N GLY A 232 5.75 -0.30 6.02
CA GLY A 232 5.23 -1.03 7.18
C GLY A 232 3.94 -0.48 7.77
N VAL A 233 3.35 0.57 7.20
CA VAL A 233 2.15 1.25 7.70
C VAL A 233 1.01 1.12 6.70
N ILE A 234 -0.22 1.02 7.19
CA ILE A 234 -1.43 1.07 6.36
C ILE A 234 -1.71 2.53 6.00
N GLN A 235 -1.82 2.82 4.69
CA GLN A 235 -2.15 4.13 4.17
C GLN A 235 -3.65 4.34 4.02
N GLN A 236 -4.35 3.32 3.50
CA GLN A 236 -5.80 3.36 3.32
C GLN A 236 -6.40 1.95 3.33
N ILE A 237 -7.63 1.83 3.85
CA ILE A 237 -8.45 0.63 3.77
C ILE A 237 -9.81 1.04 3.20
N ALA A 238 -10.17 0.54 2.03
CA ALA A 238 -11.47 0.79 1.42
C ALA A 238 -11.81 -0.26 0.35
N ASN A 239 -13.02 -0.19 -0.21
CA ASN A 239 -13.36 -0.94 -1.42
C ASN A 239 -12.57 -0.41 -2.65
N PRO A 240 -12.46 -1.18 -3.73
CA PRO A 240 -11.69 -0.79 -4.92
C PRO A 240 -12.08 0.57 -5.49
N GLN A 241 -13.35 0.84 -5.64
CA GLN A 241 -13.84 2.11 -6.19
C GLN A 241 -13.38 3.29 -5.33
N LYS A 242 -13.54 3.22 -4.01
CA LYS A 242 -13.14 4.30 -3.11
C LYS A 242 -11.62 4.50 -3.05
N ILE A 243 -10.82 3.43 -3.21
CA ILE A 243 -9.35 3.54 -3.30
C ILE A 243 -8.95 4.32 -4.56
N TYR A 244 -9.67 4.12 -5.67
CA TYR A 244 -9.39 4.76 -6.95
C TYR A 244 -9.90 6.21 -7.01
N ASP A 245 -11.18 6.42 -6.63
CA ASP A 245 -11.87 7.71 -6.76
C ASP A 245 -11.53 8.70 -5.62
N GLU A 246 -11.33 8.19 -4.39
CA GLU A 246 -11.10 8.98 -3.18
C GLU A 246 -9.83 8.51 -2.45
N PRO A 247 -8.63 8.61 -3.05
CA PRO A 247 -7.39 8.24 -2.40
C PRO A 247 -7.13 9.12 -1.17
N ALA A 248 -6.64 8.52 -0.09
CA ALA A 248 -6.43 9.23 1.18
C ALA A 248 -5.23 10.18 1.15
N ASN A 249 -4.29 9.98 0.23
CA ASN A 249 -3.10 10.82 0.06
C ASN A 249 -2.48 10.61 -1.33
N ALA A 250 -1.55 11.49 -1.70
CA ALA A 250 -0.87 11.49 -2.99
C ALA A 250 -0.18 10.15 -3.31
N PHE A 251 0.38 9.47 -2.30
CA PHE A 251 0.97 8.15 -2.51
C PHE A 251 -0.07 7.13 -2.99
N VAL A 252 -1.23 7.08 -2.35
CA VAL A 252 -2.29 6.12 -2.77
C VAL A 252 -2.78 6.45 -4.17
N ALA A 253 -2.94 7.73 -4.49
CA ALA A 253 -3.37 8.19 -5.80
C ALA A 253 -2.42 7.74 -6.91
N ASP A 254 -1.14 8.05 -6.77
CA ASP A 254 -0.07 7.74 -7.72
C ASP A 254 0.21 6.23 -7.80
N PHE A 255 0.11 5.54 -6.66
CA PHE A 255 0.36 4.09 -6.60
C PHE A 255 -0.77 3.27 -7.21
N ILE A 256 -2.02 3.73 -7.21
CA ILE A 256 -3.18 2.95 -7.71
C ILE A 256 -3.43 3.16 -9.21
N GLY A 257 -2.97 4.27 -9.78
CA GLY A 257 -3.13 4.58 -11.19
C GLY A 257 -2.48 5.90 -11.54
N GLU A 258 -2.32 6.14 -12.83
CA GLU A 258 -1.83 7.45 -13.31
C GLU A 258 -2.74 8.57 -12.80
N SER A 259 -2.15 9.67 -12.35
CA SER A 259 -2.87 10.80 -11.76
C SER A 259 -2.17 12.12 -12.08
N ASN A 260 -2.96 13.15 -12.32
CA ASN A 260 -2.49 14.53 -12.23
C ASN A 260 -2.68 14.97 -10.78
N ILE A 261 -1.60 15.25 -10.07
CA ILE A 261 -1.63 15.76 -8.70
C ILE A 261 -1.16 17.20 -8.75
N LEU A 262 -2.07 18.13 -8.45
CA LEU A 262 -1.81 19.56 -8.53
C LEU A 262 -1.88 20.17 -7.13
N SER A 263 -1.01 21.14 -6.84
CA SER A 263 -1.14 21.94 -5.64
C SER A 263 -2.33 22.88 -5.75
N GLY A 264 -3.14 22.96 -4.70
CA GLY A 264 -4.29 23.83 -4.63
C GLY A 264 -4.45 24.50 -3.28
N THR A 265 -5.35 25.47 -3.23
CA THR A 265 -5.76 26.14 -1.98
C THR A 265 -7.26 26.00 -1.79
N PHE A 266 -7.69 25.39 -0.68
CA PHE A 266 -9.11 25.25 -0.38
C PHE A 266 -9.72 26.62 -0.01
N ILE A 267 -10.70 27.07 -0.78
CA ILE A 267 -11.33 28.37 -0.58
C ILE A 267 -12.51 28.26 0.42
N LYS A 268 -13.40 27.31 0.16
CA LYS A 268 -14.58 26.98 0.96
C LYS A 268 -15.15 25.65 0.47
N ASP A 269 -16.12 25.09 1.20
CA ASP A 269 -16.84 23.89 0.78
C ASP A 269 -17.26 23.98 -0.69
N CYS A 270 -16.93 22.94 -1.44
CA CYS A 270 -17.19 22.80 -2.88
C CYS A 270 -16.47 23.84 -3.78
N LEU A 271 -15.36 24.43 -3.33
CA LEU A 271 -14.57 25.38 -4.12
C LEU A 271 -13.08 25.32 -3.75
N VAL A 272 -12.23 25.07 -4.72
CA VAL A 272 -10.77 25.02 -4.60
C VAL A 272 -10.13 25.93 -5.65
N ASP A 273 -9.02 26.57 -5.30
CA ASP A 273 -8.15 27.27 -6.25
C ASP A 273 -7.05 26.31 -6.69
N VAL A 274 -6.89 26.12 -7.99
CA VAL A 274 -5.86 25.28 -8.62
C VAL A 274 -5.28 26.06 -9.78
N LEU A 275 -3.98 26.22 -9.82
CA LEU A 275 -3.27 26.99 -10.88
C LEU A 275 -3.86 28.40 -11.10
N GLY A 276 -4.30 29.08 -10.02
CA GLY A 276 -4.91 30.41 -10.08
C GLY A 276 -6.36 30.43 -10.60
N HIS A 277 -6.97 29.26 -10.82
CA HIS A 277 -8.36 29.14 -11.26
C HIS A 277 -9.26 28.55 -10.16
N GLN A 278 -10.39 29.19 -9.90
CA GLN A 278 -11.36 28.70 -8.93
C GLN A 278 -12.24 27.62 -9.55
N LEU A 279 -12.04 26.38 -9.14
CA LEU A 279 -12.76 25.21 -9.63
C LEU A 279 -13.81 24.76 -8.62
N ALA A 280 -15.02 24.45 -9.12
CA ALA A 280 -16.03 23.79 -8.31
C ALA A 280 -15.63 22.32 -8.06
N CYS A 281 -15.84 21.81 -6.85
CA CYS A 281 -15.60 20.43 -6.43
C CYS A 281 -16.76 19.92 -5.57
N VAL A 282 -16.69 18.67 -5.11
CA VAL A 282 -17.70 18.10 -4.20
C VAL A 282 -17.22 17.98 -2.76
N ASP A 283 -15.93 18.13 -2.52
CA ASP A 283 -15.28 17.93 -1.23
C ASP A 283 -15.61 19.05 -0.24
N LYS A 284 -15.61 18.69 1.05
CA LYS A 284 -15.96 19.54 2.19
C LYS A 284 -15.10 19.22 3.39
N GLY A 285 -15.09 20.16 4.37
CA GLY A 285 -14.51 19.90 5.70
C GLY A 285 -13.04 20.29 5.83
N PHE A 286 -12.44 20.91 4.84
CA PHE A 286 -11.10 21.49 4.91
C PHE A 286 -11.13 22.89 5.54
N LYS A 287 -10.01 23.33 6.07
CA LYS A 287 -9.89 24.69 6.61
C LYS A 287 -9.80 25.70 5.45
N LYS A 288 -10.40 26.88 5.67
CA LYS A 288 -10.28 27.99 4.68
C LYS A 288 -8.81 28.36 4.49
N LYS A 289 -8.37 28.48 3.24
CA LYS A 289 -6.98 28.72 2.83
C LYS A 289 -6.01 27.60 3.22
N GLU A 290 -6.51 26.38 3.39
CA GLU A 290 -5.65 25.23 3.60
C GLU A 290 -4.98 24.84 2.28
N PRO A 291 -3.64 24.66 2.26
CA PRO A 291 -2.96 24.03 1.13
C PRO A 291 -3.41 22.58 0.99
N VAL A 292 -3.77 22.18 -0.22
CA VAL A 292 -4.32 20.85 -0.52
C VAL A 292 -3.68 20.27 -1.77
N ASP A 293 -3.69 18.94 -1.87
CA ASP A 293 -3.41 18.25 -3.12
C ASP A 293 -4.74 18.00 -3.84
N VAL A 294 -4.79 18.33 -5.12
CA VAL A 294 -5.96 18.09 -5.98
C VAL A 294 -5.60 17.03 -7.00
N ILE A 295 -6.35 15.94 -6.97
CA ILE A 295 -6.17 14.81 -7.89
C ILE A 295 -7.19 14.88 -8.99
N ILE A 296 -6.70 14.66 -10.22
CA ILE A 296 -7.53 14.52 -11.41
C ILE A 296 -7.03 13.29 -12.17
N ARG A 297 -7.91 12.33 -12.44
CA ARG A 297 -7.55 11.18 -13.25
C ARG A 297 -7.39 11.60 -14.72
N PRO A 298 -6.43 11.03 -15.47
CA PRO A 298 -6.20 11.38 -16.87
C PRO A 298 -7.43 11.22 -17.76
N GLU A 299 -8.28 10.22 -17.49
CA GLU A 299 -9.53 9.96 -18.20
C GLU A 299 -10.67 10.94 -17.90
N ASP A 300 -10.57 11.70 -16.81
CA ASP A 300 -11.57 12.65 -16.34
C ASP A 300 -11.35 14.07 -16.90
N ILE A 301 -10.21 14.29 -17.55
CA ILE A 301 -9.89 15.56 -18.20
C ILE A 301 -10.46 15.57 -19.62
N GLU A 302 -11.34 16.52 -19.91
CA GLU A 302 -11.91 16.75 -21.23
C GLU A 302 -11.11 17.84 -21.97
N LEU A 303 -10.59 17.50 -23.15
CA LEU A 303 -9.98 18.50 -24.06
C LEU A 303 -11.08 19.14 -24.91
N LEU A 304 -11.16 20.47 -24.82
CA LEU A 304 -12.14 21.30 -25.53
C LEU A 304 -11.44 22.16 -26.59
N PRO A 305 -12.22 22.68 -27.59
CA PRO A 305 -11.72 23.74 -28.47
C PRO A 305 -11.24 24.97 -27.69
N GLU A 306 -10.29 25.70 -28.25
CA GLU A 306 -9.68 26.90 -27.65
C GLU A 306 -10.68 28.02 -27.27
N ASP A 307 -11.83 28.04 -27.93
CA ASP A 307 -12.86 29.05 -27.75
C ASP A 307 -14.10 28.55 -26.96
N ASP A 308 -14.02 27.36 -26.35
CA ASP A 308 -15.13 26.82 -25.55
C ASP A 308 -15.23 27.52 -24.19
N GLU A 309 -16.39 28.08 -23.88
CA GLU A 309 -16.68 28.81 -22.64
C GLU A 309 -16.60 27.95 -21.37
N LYS A 310 -16.59 26.62 -21.50
CA LYS A 310 -16.48 25.70 -20.36
C LYS A 310 -15.05 25.47 -19.92
N ALA A 311 -14.05 25.80 -20.76
CA ALA A 311 -12.65 25.59 -20.42
C ALA A 311 -12.26 26.42 -19.19
N TYR A 312 -11.65 25.76 -18.18
CA TYR A 312 -11.15 26.45 -16.99
C TYR A 312 -9.75 27.03 -17.21
N LEU A 313 -8.94 26.32 -17.99
CA LEU A 313 -7.58 26.73 -18.32
C LEU A 313 -7.26 26.34 -19.78
N PHE A 314 -6.21 26.94 -20.33
CA PHE A 314 -5.74 26.65 -21.67
C PHE A 314 -4.36 26.02 -21.62
N ALA A 315 -4.11 25.11 -22.55
CA ALA A 315 -2.87 24.36 -22.60
C ALA A 315 -2.47 24.08 -24.05
N ARG A 316 -1.22 23.70 -24.25
CA ARG A 316 -0.67 23.31 -25.54
C ARG A 316 -0.30 21.82 -25.53
N VAL A 317 -0.74 21.10 -26.54
CA VAL A 317 -0.42 19.67 -26.71
C VAL A 317 1.08 19.51 -26.99
N THR A 318 1.81 18.84 -26.11
CA THR A 318 3.24 18.54 -26.25
C THR A 318 3.47 17.16 -26.85
N SER A 319 2.62 16.18 -26.52
CA SER A 319 2.69 14.84 -27.11
C SER A 319 1.30 14.19 -27.23
N CYS A 320 1.15 13.24 -28.18
CA CYS A 320 -0.05 12.43 -28.32
C CYS A 320 0.33 11.05 -28.86
N VAL A 321 0.16 10.00 -28.06
CA VAL A 321 0.58 8.64 -28.39
C VAL A 321 -0.57 7.67 -28.23
N PHE A 322 -0.81 6.81 -29.23
CA PHE A 322 -1.82 5.76 -29.15
C PHE A 322 -1.29 4.58 -28.30
N LYS A 323 -2.02 4.19 -27.27
CA LYS A 323 -1.67 3.10 -26.33
C LYS A 323 -2.39 1.78 -26.64
N GLY A 324 -3.20 1.71 -27.68
CA GLY A 324 -3.91 0.50 -28.11
C GLY A 324 -5.43 0.58 -27.89
N ASP A 325 -5.87 1.20 -26.84
CA ASP A 325 -7.28 1.42 -26.48
C ASP A 325 -7.66 2.91 -26.39
N HIS A 326 -6.69 3.78 -26.02
CA HIS A 326 -6.85 5.23 -25.91
C HIS A 326 -5.64 5.97 -26.45
N PHE A 327 -5.77 7.29 -26.60
CA PHE A 327 -4.65 8.21 -26.84
C PHE A 327 -4.22 8.82 -25.51
N GLN A 328 -2.95 8.65 -25.17
CA GLN A 328 -2.29 9.34 -24.08
C GLN A 328 -1.75 10.67 -24.62
N THR A 329 -2.35 11.76 -24.16
CA THR A 329 -2.02 13.12 -24.60
C THR A 329 -1.41 13.87 -23.41
N THR A 330 -0.23 14.45 -23.60
CA THR A 330 0.37 15.37 -22.64
C THR A 330 0.15 16.80 -23.12
N VAL A 331 -0.27 17.68 -22.22
CA VAL A 331 -0.41 19.10 -22.49
C VAL A 331 0.37 19.92 -21.47
N GLU A 332 0.94 21.04 -21.90
CA GLU A 332 1.61 22.03 -21.05
C GLU A 332 0.66 23.22 -20.91
N THR A 333 0.38 23.64 -19.68
CA THR A 333 -0.51 24.78 -19.41
C THR A 333 0.12 26.10 -19.87
N ASP A 334 -0.73 27.08 -20.22
CA ASP A 334 -0.28 28.40 -20.69
C ASP A 334 0.07 29.37 -19.55
N ASP A 335 -0.01 28.93 -18.27
CA ASP A 335 0.38 29.72 -17.10
C ASP A 335 1.90 29.87 -16.94
N GLU A 336 2.34 30.67 -15.96
CA GLU A 336 3.76 30.94 -15.73
C GLU A 336 4.54 29.69 -15.27
N GLU A 337 3.87 28.75 -14.60
CA GLU A 337 4.47 27.53 -14.03
C GLU A 337 4.61 26.41 -15.07
N LYS A 338 3.88 26.50 -16.21
CA LYS A 338 3.92 25.52 -17.31
C LYS A 338 3.71 24.07 -16.84
N ASN A 339 2.66 23.84 -16.09
CA ASN A 339 2.37 22.52 -15.56
C ASN A 339 2.04 21.52 -16.67
N GLU A 340 2.57 20.31 -16.57
CA GLU A 340 2.22 19.22 -17.47
C GLU A 340 1.01 18.46 -16.94
N LEU A 341 0.00 18.24 -17.83
CA LEU A 341 -1.16 17.40 -17.54
C LEU A 341 -1.19 16.19 -18.48
N LEU A 342 -1.40 15.02 -17.90
CA LEU A 342 -1.60 13.76 -18.61
C LEU A 342 -3.09 13.54 -18.83
N ILE A 343 -3.48 13.21 -20.05
CA ILE A 343 -4.89 13.07 -20.46
C ILE A 343 -5.09 11.79 -21.26
N HIS A 344 -6.13 11.03 -20.94
CA HIS A 344 -6.54 9.86 -21.70
C HIS A 344 -7.83 10.17 -22.47
N ASN A 345 -7.78 10.11 -23.78
CA ASN A 345 -8.95 10.37 -24.62
C ASN A 345 -9.07 9.38 -25.80
N ASN A 346 -10.22 9.38 -26.46
CA ASN A 346 -10.52 8.47 -27.56
C ASN A 346 -10.19 9.04 -28.95
N PHE A 347 -9.58 10.23 -29.02
CA PHE A 347 -9.24 10.91 -30.27
C PHE A 347 -7.81 11.45 -30.23
N ALA A 348 -7.18 11.51 -31.40
CA ALA A 348 -5.85 12.08 -31.53
C ALA A 348 -5.91 13.61 -31.50
N SER A 349 -5.03 14.23 -30.71
CA SER A 349 -4.82 15.69 -30.69
C SER A 349 -3.56 16.04 -31.45
N GLY A 350 -3.59 17.16 -32.18
CA GLY A 350 -2.42 17.64 -32.93
C GLY A 350 -1.36 18.22 -32.02
N VAL A 351 -0.10 17.79 -32.15
CA VAL A 351 1.03 18.38 -31.41
C VAL A 351 1.13 19.86 -31.74
N ASN A 352 1.40 20.69 -30.72
CA ASN A 352 1.37 22.15 -30.73
C ASN A 352 -0.04 22.79 -30.87
N GLN A 353 -1.11 21.99 -30.90
CA GLN A 353 -2.47 22.51 -30.87
C GLN A 353 -2.75 23.13 -29.50
N ARG A 354 -3.33 24.34 -29.48
CA ARG A 354 -3.86 24.95 -28.27
C ARG A 354 -5.26 24.41 -28.00
N VAL A 355 -5.53 24.03 -26.76
CA VAL A 355 -6.76 23.37 -26.31
C VAL A 355 -7.26 23.99 -25.01
N GLY A 356 -8.57 23.94 -24.80
CA GLY A 356 -9.15 24.19 -23.49
C GLY A 356 -9.15 22.92 -22.65
N VAL A 357 -8.99 23.06 -21.36
CA VAL A 357 -9.05 21.96 -20.37
C VAL A 357 -10.26 22.16 -19.48
N TYR A 358 -11.04 21.09 -19.34
CA TYR A 358 -12.23 21.06 -18.50
C TYR A 358 -12.25 19.79 -17.67
N VAL A 359 -12.67 19.91 -16.42
CA VAL A 359 -12.87 18.79 -15.47
C VAL A 359 -14.21 19.00 -14.76
N LYS A 360 -15.00 17.96 -14.65
CA LYS A 360 -16.27 18.08 -13.93
C LYS A 360 -16.01 18.21 -12.41
N PRO A 361 -16.86 18.95 -11.68
CA PRO A 361 -16.72 19.11 -10.23
C PRO A 361 -16.69 17.81 -9.42
N PHE A 362 -17.28 16.74 -9.95
CA PHE A 362 -17.31 15.43 -9.31
C PHE A 362 -16.02 14.63 -9.52
N ASP A 363 -15.27 14.95 -10.57
CA ASP A 363 -14.06 14.24 -10.99
C ASP A 363 -12.79 14.91 -10.41
N LEU A 364 -12.96 15.95 -9.58
CA LEU A 364 -11.93 16.59 -8.77
C LEU A 364 -11.98 16.04 -7.34
N HIS A 365 -10.90 15.42 -6.89
CA HIS A 365 -10.79 14.96 -5.51
C HIS A 365 -9.72 15.74 -4.76
N ILE A 366 -10.10 16.29 -3.58
CA ILE A 366 -9.22 17.11 -2.73
C ILE A 366 -8.70 16.26 -1.58
N MET A 367 -7.40 16.29 -1.37
CA MET A 367 -6.74 15.65 -0.24
C MET A 367 -6.04 16.66 0.65
N HIS A 368 -5.91 16.33 1.92
CA HIS A 368 -4.92 17.01 2.75
C HIS A 368 -3.53 16.81 2.15
N LYS A 369 -2.80 17.90 1.94
CA LYS A 369 -1.42 17.81 1.49
C LYS A 369 -0.66 16.93 2.49
N ASN A 370 -0.06 15.85 2.02
CA ASN A 370 0.60 14.89 2.89
C ASN A 370 1.92 15.51 3.35
N ARG A 371 1.87 16.19 4.50
CA ARG A 371 3.03 16.86 5.06
C ARG A 371 3.94 15.82 5.67
N ILE A 372 5.02 15.49 4.96
CA ILE A 372 6.14 14.76 5.53
C ILE A 372 6.85 15.74 6.45
N ILE A 373 6.78 15.53 7.75
CA ILE A 373 7.48 16.35 8.73
C ILE A 373 8.86 15.73 8.92
N ASN A 374 9.92 16.50 8.67
CA ASN A 374 11.27 16.12 9.08
C ASN A 374 11.34 16.18 10.59
N GLU A 375 11.44 15.02 11.25
CA GLU A 375 11.50 14.92 12.71
C GLU A 375 12.89 14.47 13.16
N LEU A 376 13.53 15.27 14.01
CA LEU A 376 14.84 14.97 14.57
C LEU A 376 14.80 15.08 16.11
N VAL A 377 15.51 14.19 16.78
CA VAL A 377 15.80 14.32 18.22
C VAL A 377 17.22 14.87 18.34
N THR A 378 17.34 16.02 19.00
CA THR A 378 18.59 16.76 19.09
C THR A 378 18.68 17.52 20.42
N VAL A 379 19.59 18.46 20.52
CA VAL A 379 19.78 19.31 21.70
C VAL A 379 19.76 20.79 21.31
N MET A 380 19.37 21.62 22.27
CA MET A 380 19.54 23.07 22.10
C MET A 380 21.03 23.43 22.03
N TRP A 381 21.42 24.17 20.97
CA TRP A 381 22.78 24.71 20.81
C TRP A 381 23.03 25.84 21.82
N ASP A 382 22.10 26.77 21.89
CA ASP A 382 22.00 27.86 22.85
C ASP A 382 20.54 28.16 23.16
N SER A 383 20.24 29.28 23.85
CA SER A 383 18.85 29.60 24.24
C SER A 383 17.88 29.79 23.06
N ASN A 384 18.37 30.14 21.87
CA ASN A 384 17.56 30.50 20.71
C ASN A 384 17.96 29.74 19.44
N ALA A 385 18.67 28.63 19.56
CA ALA A 385 19.05 27.79 18.42
C ALA A 385 19.13 26.33 18.80
N VAL A 386 18.82 25.46 17.83
CA VAL A 386 18.94 24.00 17.94
C VAL A 386 20.10 23.51 17.06
N GLU A 387 20.72 22.42 17.47
CA GLU A 387 21.68 21.70 16.64
C GLU A 387 20.92 20.80 15.66
N ILE A 388 21.21 20.89 14.36
CA ILE A 388 20.68 19.96 13.37
C ILE A 388 21.83 19.59 12.44
N CYS A 389 22.20 18.30 12.40
CA CYS A 389 23.26 17.78 11.54
C CYS A 389 24.55 18.63 11.61
N GLY A 390 25.01 18.96 12.80
CA GLY A 390 26.20 19.80 13.04
C GLY A 390 26.02 21.29 12.77
N GLY A 391 24.89 21.73 12.24
CA GLY A 391 24.56 23.13 11.97
C GLY A 391 23.78 23.78 13.12
N ARG A 392 23.99 25.11 13.29
CA ARG A 392 23.26 25.93 14.26
C ARG A 392 22.05 26.56 13.59
N PHE A 393 20.86 26.05 13.86
CA PHE A 393 19.60 26.56 13.34
C PHE A 393 18.92 27.51 14.34
N PRO A 394 18.76 28.79 14.04
CA PRO A 394 18.02 29.71 14.89
C PRO A 394 16.56 29.26 15.04
N CYS A 395 16.00 29.37 16.25
CA CYS A 395 14.59 29.06 16.53
C CYS A 395 13.99 30.04 17.55
N ASN A 396 12.66 30.04 17.66
CA ASN A 396 11.93 30.88 18.60
C ASN A 396 11.73 30.24 20.00
N ALA A 397 12.39 29.09 20.25
CA ALA A 397 12.36 28.48 21.58
C ALA A 397 13.35 29.17 22.51
N ASP A 398 12.92 29.49 23.73
CA ASP A 398 13.79 30.04 24.79
C ASP A 398 14.03 28.91 25.83
N LEU A 399 15.04 28.05 25.52
CA LEU A 399 15.37 26.89 26.32
C LEU A 399 16.87 26.83 26.63
N PRO A 400 17.30 26.32 27.78
CA PRO A 400 18.73 26.21 28.13
C PRO A 400 19.52 25.37 27.11
N ALA A 401 20.77 25.76 26.83
CA ALA A 401 21.68 24.96 26.02
C ALA A 401 21.81 23.54 26.55
N GLY A 402 21.86 22.55 25.67
CA GLY A 402 21.93 21.13 26.02
C GLY A 402 20.58 20.48 26.38
N THR A 403 19.46 21.24 26.41
CA THR A 403 18.13 20.66 26.59
C THR A 403 17.81 19.72 25.43
N ARG A 404 17.42 18.49 25.74
CA ARG A 404 17.03 17.51 24.72
C ARG A 404 15.66 17.84 24.17
N VAL A 405 15.58 18.00 22.86
CA VAL A 405 14.37 18.46 22.15
C VAL A 405 14.08 17.59 20.95
N LYS A 406 12.81 17.52 20.58
CA LYS A 406 12.34 17.02 19.29
C LYS A 406 12.06 18.22 18.39
N VAL A 407 12.71 18.26 17.23
CA VAL A 407 12.50 19.30 16.22
C VAL A 407 11.65 18.75 15.10
N LYS A 408 10.67 19.53 14.68
CA LYS A 408 9.81 19.24 13.54
C LYS A 408 9.92 20.37 12.53
N ILE A 409 10.17 19.99 11.27
CA ILE A 409 10.31 20.91 10.13
C ILE A 409 9.40 20.38 9.04
N ASP A 410 8.47 21.22 8.58
CA ASP A 410 7.65 20.88 7.42
C ASP A 410 8.55 20.86 6.16
N PHE A 411 8.27 19.95 5.24
CA PHE A 411 9.07 19.81 4.02
C PHE A 411 9.01 21.06 3.13
N ASP A 412 7.89 21.80 3.16
CA ASP A 412 7.70 23.10 2.47
C ASP A 412 8.51 24.24 3.11
N ASP A 413 8.98 24.08 4.34
CA ASP A 413 9.66 25.10 5.12
C ASP A 413 11.20 24.98 5.05
N VAL A 414 11.71 23.95 4.36
CA VAL A 414 13.14 23.78 4.11
C VAL A 414 13.50 24.54 2.85
N ILE A 415 14.43 25.51 2.97
CA ILE A 415 14.93 26.31 1.86
C ILE A 415 16.18 25.62 1.31
N VAL A 416 16.18 25.38 -0.01
CA VAL A 416 17.32 24.82 -0.74
C VAL A 416 18.08 26.00 -1.42
N HIS A 417 19.39 26.01 -1.28
CA HIS A 417 20.28 27.01 -1.87
C HIS A 417 21.19 26.39 -2.91
N ASP A 418 21.47 27.12 -4.00
CA ASP A 418 22.33 26.67 -5.09
C ASP A 418 23.74 26.32 -4.63
N ASP A 419 24.28 27.13 -3.71
CA ASP A 419 25.59 26.94 -3.13
C ASP A 419 25.46 26.40 -1.70
N GLU A 420 26.26 25.37 -1.38
CA GLU A 420 26.30 24.78 -0.05
C GLU A 420 26.66 25.80 1.05
N GLU A 421 27.48 26.80 0.73
CA GLU A 421 27.94 27.84 1.65
C GLU A 421 26.84 28.85 2.02
N ASP A 422 25.78 28.95 1.23
CA ASP A 422 24.62 29.83 1.50
C ASP A 422 23.61 29.18 2.46
N GLY A 423 23.69 27.88 2.65
CA GLY A 423 22.90 27.13 3.64
C GLY A 423 23.53 27.13 5.04
N ILE A 424 22.77 26.62 6.01
CA ILE A 424 23.28 26.35 7.37
C ILE A 424 24.00 24.99 7.42
N ILE A 425 23.53 24.02 6.64
CA ILE A 425 24.15 22.71 6.44
C ILE A 425 24.16 22.36 4.95
N GLY A 426 25.11 21.52 4.56
CA GLY A 426 25.21 21.01 3.20
C GLY A 426 24.55 19.63 3.07
N GLY A 427 24.11 19.30 1.86
CA GLY A 427 23.56 18.01 1.53
C GLY A 427 23.70 17.65 0.05
N THR A 428 23.46 16.38 -0.27
CA THR A 428 23.46 15.87 -1.65
C THR A 428 22.07 15.43 -2.03
N VAL A 429 21.55 15.84 -3.17
CA VAL A 429 20.27 15.39 -3.71
C VAL A 429 20.36 13.89 -4.05
N VAL A 430 19.63 13.07 -3.32
CA VAL A 430 19.59 11.61 -3.51
C VAL A 430 18.52 11.21 -4.51
N ASN A 431 17.40 11.91 -4.47
CA ASN A 431 16.24 11.70 -5.33
C ASN A 431 15.52 13.02 -5.55
N SER A 432 14.97 13.22 -6.75
CA SER A 432 14.11 14.35 -7.11
C SER A 432 12.98 13.81 -7.98
N ILE A 433 11.74 14.10 -7.62
CA ILE A 433 10.54 13.62 -8.30
C ILE A 433 9.67 14.83 -8.58
N TYR A 434 9.43 15.11 -9.86
CA TYR A 434 8.48 16.14 -10.27
C TYR A 434 7.04 15.74 -9.91
N LYS A 435 6.31 16.63 -9.29
CA LYS A 435 4.93 16.42 -8.81
C LYS A 435 3.89 17.27 -9.56
N GLY A 436 4.25 17.76 -10.73
CA GLY A 436 3.37 18.56 -11.60
C GLY A 436 3.50 20.06 -11.41
N SER A 437 3.71 20.57 -10.19
CA SER A 437 3.96 22.00 -9.89
C SER A 437 5.17 22.25 -9.02
N TYR A 438 5.81 21.21 -8.49
CA TYR A 438 7.00 21.30 -7.65
C TYR A 438 7.79 19.99 -7.73
N TYR A 439 9.03 20.01 -7.26
CA TYR A 439 9.87 18.84 -7.10
C TYR A 439 9.89 18.40 -5.64
N GLN A 440 9.61 17.14 -5.39
CA GLN A 440 9.83 16.53 -4.09
C GLN A 440 11.21 15.90 -4.06
N CYS A 441 12.10 16.51 -3.29
CA CYS A 441 13.50 16.09 -3.17
C CYS A 441 13.75 15.33 -1.87
N ILE A 442 14.67 14.37 -1.94
CA ILE A 442 15.31 13.78 -0.77
C ILE A 442 16.76 14.27 -0.80
N ILE A 443 17.16 15.06 0.20
CA ILE A 443 18.49 15.62 0.32
C ILE A 443 19.17 14.99 1.53
N ARG A 444 20.27 14.27 1.28
CA ARG A 444 21.05 13.60 2.31
C ARG A 444 22.16 14.52 2.80
N THR A 445 22.15 14.83 4.08
CA THR A 445 23.23 15.59 4.73
C THR A 445 24.48 14.74 4.90
N ASP A 446 25.61 15.38 5.22
CA ASP A 446 26.88 14.70 5.47
C ASP A 446 26.84 13.79 6.72
N ASP A 447 25.91 14.05 7.65
CA ASP A 447 25.59 13.20 8.82
C ASP A 447 24.60 12.07 8.50
N TYR A 448 24.35 11.80 7.21
CA TYR A 448 23.46 10.73 6.72
C TYR A 448 21.97 10.87 7.13
N TYR A 449 21.52 12.07 7.45
CA TYR A 449 20.09 12.34 7.62
C TYR A 449 19.45 12.72 6.28
N ASP A 450 18.30 12.14 5.99
CA ASP A 450 17.55 12.41 4.76
C ASP A 450 16.47 13.45 5.04
N PHE A 451 16.67 14.68 4.53
CA PHE A 451 15.63 15.70 4.52
C PHE A 451 14.69 15.48 3.33
N PHE A 452 13.38 15.52 3.62
CA PHE A 452 12.36 15.63 2.60
C PHE A 452 12.08 17.11 2.38
N VAL A 453 12.09 17.54 1.13
CA VAL A 453 11.96 18.95 0.75
C VAL A 453 11.09 19.07 -0.49
N ASP A 454 10.13 19.98 -0.47
CA ASP A 454 9.44 20.44 -1.67
C ASP A 454 10.11 21.74 -2.14
N THR A 455 10.43 21.82 -3.42
CA THR A 455 11.08 22.97 -4.05
C THR A 455 10.56 23.18 -5.46
N ASP A 456 10.53 24.42 -5.92
CA ASP A 456 10.18 24.77 -7.29
C ASP A 456 11.35 24.54 -8.28
N ASP A 457 12.56 24.28 -7.76
CA ASP A 457 13.77 24.13 -8.54
C ASP A 457 14.02 22.68 -8.99
N ASP A 458 14.52 22.54 -10.23
CA ASP A 458 14.86 21.28 -10.90
C ASP A 458 16.24 20.76 -10.47
N TRP A 459 16.31 20.14 -9.29
CA TRP A 459 17.54 19.55 -8.77
C TRP A 459 17.80 18.16 -9.36
N LEU A 460 19.02 17.93 -9.81
CA LEU A 460 19.43 16.62 -10.30
C LEU A 460 20.03 15.75 -9.17
N LYS A 461 19.85 14.45 -9.30
CA LYS A 461 20.50 13.51 -8.40
C LYS A 461 22.02 13.66 -8.44
N GLY A 462 22.60 13.92 -7.28
CA GLY A 462 24.04 14.13 -7.10
C GLY A 462 24.43 15.60 -6.92
N ASP A 463 23.51 16.54 -7.13
CA ASP A 463 23.77 17.97 -6.88
C ASP A 463 24.06 18.20 -5.38
N ARG A 464 25.01 19.09 -5.12
CA ARG A 464 25.33 19.57 -3.77
C ARG A 464 24.60 20.87 -3.53
N VAL A 465 23.89 20.96 -2.43
CA VAL A 465 23.03 22.09 -2.10
C VAL A 465 23.19 22.49 -0.64
N GLY A 466 22.87 23.75 -0.34
CA GLY A 466 22.76 24.26 1.02
C GLY A 466 21.33 24.16 1.53
N LEU A 467 21.13 23.85 2.83
CA LEU A 467 19.83 23.79 3.47
C LEU A 467 19.72 24.81 4.59
N SER A 468 18.60 25.51 4.66
CA SER A 468 18.26 26.40 5.76
C SER A 468 16.75 26.33 6.08
N VAL A 469 16.37 26.82 7.26
CA VAL A 469 14.97 26.90 7.70
C VAL A 469 14.78 28.21 8.44
N ALA A 470 13.68 28.90 8.17
CA ALA A 470 13.35 30.14 8.89
C ALA A 470 13.03 29.84 10.37
N PRO A 471 13.49 30.68 11.32
CA PRO A 471 13.35 30.43 12.75
C PRO A 471 11.91 30.18 13.24
N GLU A 472 10.93 30.83 12.63
CA GLU A 472 9.51 30.72 12.93
C GLU A 472 8.86 29.43 12.42
N LYS A 473 9.57 28.70 11.56
CA LYS A 473 9.12 27.44 10.93
C LYS A 473 9.64 26.19 11.67
N LEU A 474 10.59 26.37 12.58
CA LEU A 474 11.11 25.32 13.44
C LEU A 474 10.17 25.14 14.64
N ILE A 475 9.54 23.96 14.73
CA ILE A 475 8.75 23.58 15.90
C ILE A 475 9.64 22.78 16.84
N VAL A 476 9.85 23.30 18.05
CA VAL A 476 10.72 22.69 19.06
C VAL A 476 9.87 22.22 20.23
N GLU A 477 9.91 20.91 20.52
CA GLU A 477 9.20 20.27 21.62
C GLU A 477 10.19 19.70 22.63
N ILE A 478 10.02 20.00 23.91
CA ILE A 478 10.87 19.43 24.99
C ILE A 478 10.58 17.95 25.11
N MET A 479 11.61 17.11 25.08
CA MET A 479 11.45 15.70 25.39
C MET A 479 11.46 15.50 26.93
N PRO A 480 10.52 14.69 27.47
CA PRO A 480 10.59 14.30 28.88
C PRO A 480 11.92 13.58 29.14
N GLU A 481 12.57 13.89 30.24
CA GLU A 481 13.71 13.08 30.74
C GLU A 481 13.21 11.63 30.88
N GLU A 482 13.87 10.70 30.18
CA GLU A 482 13.67 9.28 30.46
C GLU A 482 14.03 9.08 31.94
N ALA A 483 13.06 8.67 32.74
CA ALA A 483 13.35 8.26 34.13
C ALA A 483 14.39 7.14 34.06
N ASP A 484 15.59 7.42 34.50
CA ASP A 484 16.65 6.43 34.62
C ASP A 484 16.09 5.24 35.40
N GLY A 485 15.77 4.18 34.68
CA GLY A 485 15.40 2.90 35.23
C GLY A 485 16.65 2.23 35.83
N ASN A 486 17.05 2.70 37.00
CA ASN A 486 17.84 1.94 37.93
C ASN A 486 16.87 1.39 38.98
N ASP A 487 16.49 0.11 38.80
CA ASP A 487 16.40 -0.91 39.87
C ASP A 487 16.23 -2.31 39.23
#